data_d1e0412385f2fa2092d3b28c52204c22
#
_entry.id   d1e0412385f2fa2092d3b28c52204c22
#
_cell.length_a   1.000
_cell.length_b   1.000
_cell.length_c   1.000
_cell.angle_alpha   90.00
_cell.angle_beta   90.00
_cell.angle_gamma   90.00
#
_symmetry.space_group_name_H-M   'P 1'
#
loop_
_entity.id
_entity.type
_entity.pdbx_description
1 polymer ?
#
loop_
_entity_poly.entity_id
_entity_poly.type
_entity_poly.pdbx_seq_one_letter_code
_entity_poly.pdbx_strand_id
1 'polypeptide(L)'
;MINFRKVELEDQKAYKPYMAQQQCRSCECTFANLYLWSRFYAVTATVENGMLLTKSEEGDYLSYGFPMGKPKYLKEAVDALYEYSKEKKRKFQMHNVTPEQFALLEEIYPGRFQIEYRRDYADYVYEAEKLAKLSGKKYHGKKNHTNKFKKLYPNWQYERLNDSNVEECFQMALKWRNKNGCGEDPEKNSEMCVTLNSLRLYKELDLRGGVLRAEGNVVAFSIGEPVSDCLLYTSPS
;
A
#
# COMPACT_ATOMS: atom_id res chain seq x y z
N MET A 1 -21.32 -19.30 5.18
CA MET A 1 -20.96 -18.44 4.01
C MET A 1 -20.17 -17.24 4.52
N ILE A 2 -18.97 -16.96 3.98
CA ILE A 2 -18.14 -15.85 4.41
C ILE A 2 -18.82 -14.52 4.05
N ASN A 3 -18.91 -13.59 5.01
CA ASN A 3 -19.56 -12.30 4.80
C ASN A 3 -18.50 -11.19 4.57
N PHE A 4 -18.10 -11.00 3.32
CA PHE A 4 -17.23 -9.90 2.92
C PHE A 4 -18.00 -8.58 2.87
N ARG A 5 -17.39 -7.51 3.38
CA ARG A 5 -17.97 -6.16 3.35
C ARG A 5 -16.93 -5.11 2.97
N LYS A 6 -17.38 -3.93 2.65
CA LYS A 6 -16.50 -2.77 2.41
C LYS A 6 -15.63 -2.51 3.63
N VAL A 7 -14.40 -2.06 3.36
CA VAL A 7 -13.45 -1.66 4.41
C VAL A 7 -13.80 -0.23 4.85
N GLU A 8 -14.04 -0.06 6.13
CA GLU A 8 -14.33 1.24 6.75
C GLU A 8 -13.16 1.67 7.65
N LEU A 9 -13.06 2.96 7.96
CA LEU A 9 -11.94 3.50 8.76
C LEU A 9 -11.88 2.89 10.16
N GLU A 10 -13.04 2.61 10.74
CA GLU A 10 -13.20 1.99 12.05
C GLU A 10 -12.63 0.57 12.14
N ASP A 11 -12.49 -0.10 11.00
CA ASP A 11 -11.92 -1.45 10.93
C ASP A 11 -10.42 -1.49 11.27
N GLN A 12 -9.76 -0.34 11.27
CA GLN A 12 -8.33 -0.25 11.56
C GLN A 12 -7.95 -0.97 12.85
N LYS A 13 -8.71 -0.74 13.93
CA LYS A 13 -8.44 -1.37 15.22
C LYS A 13 -8.60 -2.90 15.20
N ALA A 14 -9.56 -3.38 14.40
CA ALA A 14 -9.83 -4.81 14.27
C ALA A 14 -8.84 -5.50 13.32
N TYR A 15 -8.38 -4.85 12.23
CA TYR A 15 -7.57 -5.48 11.20
C TYR A 15 -6.06 -5.37 11.44
N LYS A 16 -5.57 -4.25 11.98
CA LYS A 16 -4.12 -4.06 12.27
C LYS A 16 -3.50 -5.23 13.08
N PRO A 17 -4.15 -5.83 14.10
CA PRO A 17 -3.56 -6.97 14.81
C PRO A 17 -3.31 -8.20 13.94
N TYR A 18 -4.10 -8.44 12.90
CA TYR A 18 -3.88 -9.54 11.95
C TYR A 18 -2.75 -9.22 10.97
N MET A 19 -2.72 -7.99 10.46
CA MET A 19 -1.66 -7.51 9.58
C MET A 19 -0.29 -7.54 10.26
N ALA A 20 -0.22 -7.12 11.52
CA ALA A 20 1.01 -7.11 12.32
C ALA A 20 1.62 -8.51 12.56
N GLN A 21 0.85 -9.59 12.38
CA GLN A 21 1.36 -10.96 12.47
C GLN A 21 2.09 -11.41 11.19
N GLN A 22 1.97 -10.65 10.11
CA GLN A 22 2.70 -10.91 8.87
C GLN A 22 4.07 -10.24 8.94
N GLN A 23 5.13 -11.03 8.85
CA GLN A 23 6.49 -10.49 8.63
C GLN A 23 6.69 -10.18 7.14
N CYS A 24 5.78 -9.38 6.58
CA CYS A 24 5.72 -9.06 5.17
C CYS A 24 6.03 -7.58 4.96
N ARG A 25 6.73 -7.26 3.87
CA ARG A 25 7.06 -5.88 3.46
C ARG A 25 6.22 -5.40 2.27
N SER A 26 5.21 -6.17 1.89
CA SER A 26 4.29 -5.81 0.81
C SER A 26 3.31 -4.73 1.26
N CYS A 27 2.91 -3.88 0.33
CA CYS A 27 1.86 -2.88 0.53
C CYS A 27 0.52 -3.50 0.96
N GLU A 28 0.25 -4.74 0.57
CA GLU A 28 -0.96 -5.48 0.97
C GLU A 28 -1.07 -5.70 2.49
N CYS A 29 0.05 -5.61 3.22
CA CYS A 29 0.09 -5.85 4.67
C CYS A 29 -0.13 -4.57 5.50
N THR A 30 -0.65 -3.49 4.89
CA THR A 30 -0.92 -2.23 5.57
C THR A 30 -2.39 -1.83 5.50
N PHE A 31 -2.88 -1.22 6.59
CA PHE A 31 -4.30 -0.84 6.65
C PHE A 31 -4.61 0.37 5.78
N ALA A 32 -3.73 1.37 5.75
CA ALA A 32 -3.98 2.55 4.94
C ALA A 32 -4.05 2.21 3.44
N ASN A 33 -3.15 1.33 2.95
CA ASN A 33 -3.22 0.85 1.58
C ASN A 33 -4.56 0.12 1.32
N LEU A 34 -4.91 -0.85 2.17
CA LEU A 34 -6.17 -1.58 2.05
C LEU A 34 -7.37 -0.62 2.03
N TYR A 35 -7.47 0.31 2.98
CA TYR A 35 -8.59 1.24 3.11
C TYR A 35 -8.69 2.21 1.93
N LEU A 36 -7.56 2.85 1.56
CA LEU A 36 -7.54 3.90 0.55
C LEU A 36 -7.79 3.36 -0.87
N TRP A 37 -7.27 2.17 -1.17
CA TRP A 37 -7.39 1.57 -2.49
C TRP A 37 -8.61 0.65 -2.66
N SER A 38 -9.24 0.20 -1.57
CA SER A 38 -10.39 -0.72 -1.64
C SER A 38 -11.54 -0.23 -2.53
N ARG A 39 -11.70 1.09 -2.63
CA ARG A 39 -12.76 1.71 -3.45
C ARG A 39 -12.48 1.64 -4.95
N PHE A 40 -11.20 1.56 -5.34
CA PHE A 40 -10.76 1.57 -6.74
C PHE A 40 -10.61 0.15 -7.30
N TYR A 41 -10.27 -0.80 -6.45
CA TYR A 41 -10.06 -2.21 -6.84
C TYR A 41 -11.14 -3.17 -6.37
N ALA A 42 -12.32 -2.66 -6.00
CA ALA A 42 -13.45 -3.44 -5.50
C ALA A 42 -13.05 -4.46 -4.41
N VAL A 43 -12.12 -4.04 -3.53
CA VAL A 43 -11.64 -4.90 -2.44
C VAL A 43 -12.63 -4.84 -1.27
N THR A 44 -12.98 -6.01 -0.77
CA THR A 44 -13.77 -6.22 0.45
C THR A 44 -13.00 -7.07 1.44
N ALA A 45 -13.31 -6.97 2.71
CA ALA A 45 -12.61 -7.71 3.74
C ALA A 45 -13.54 -8.25 4.82
N THR A 46 -13.07 -9.23 5.56
CA THR A 46 -13.73 -9.76 6.76
C THR A 46 -12.72 -10.45 7.66
N VAL A 47 -13.06 -10.63 8.93
CA VAL A 47 -12.34 -11.52 9.84
C VAL A 47 -13.15 -12.80 9.99
N GLU A 48 -12.59 -13.92 9.57
CA GLU A 48 -13.21 -15.23 9.61
C GLU A 48 -12.16 -16.27 9.96
N ASN A 49 -12.53 -17.30 10.75
CA ASN A 49 -11.64 -18.39 11.17
C ASN A 49 -10.30 -17.90 11.77
N GLY A 50 -10.34 -16.78 12.53
CA GLY A 50 -9.14 -16.21 13.16
C GLY A 50 -8.13 -15.57 12.21
N MET A 51 -8.53 -15.28 10.98
CA MET A 51 -7.72 -14.63 9.95
C MET A 51 -8.48 -13.43 9.35
N LEU A 52 -7.75 -12.40 8.97
CA LEU A 52 -8.24 -11.33 8.10
C LEU A 52 -8.16 -11.82 6.66
N LEU A 53 -9.29 -11.84 5.99
CA LEU A 53 -9.46 -12.25 4.59
C LEU A 53 -9.77 -11.02 3.76
N THR A 54 -9.12 -10.89 2.61
CA THR A 54 -9.39 -9.85 1.62
C THR A 54 -9.79 -10.49 0.30
N LYS A 55 -10.72 -9.87 -0.40
CA LYS A 55 -11.27 -10.35 -1.66
C LYS A 55 -11.40 -9.18 -2.65
N SER A 56 -10.91 -9.35 -3.85
CA SER A 56 -11.17 -8.49 -5.00
C SER A 56 -12.14 -9.20 -5.94
N GLU A 57 -13.26 -8.55 -6.27
CA GLU A 57 -14.28 -9.12 -7.16
C GLU A 57 -14.80 -8.05 -8.11
N GLU A 58 -14.58 -8.27 -9.43
CA GLU A 58 -15.06 -7.37 -10.47
C GLU A 58 -15.45 -8.19 -11.71
N GLY A 59 -16.72 -8.12 -12.09
CA GLY A 59 -17.26 -8.93 -13.19
C GLY A 59 -17.03 -10.42 -12.96
N ASP A 60 -16.28 -11.07 -13.85
CA ASP A 60 -15.92 -12.49 -13.73
C ASP A 60 -14.64 -12.75 -12.93
N TYR A 61 -13.91 -11.70 -12.59
CA TYR A 61 -12.68 -11.79 -11.80
C TYR A 61 -13.01 -11.94 -10.31
N LEU A 62 -12.45 -12.96 -9.69
CA LEU A 62 -12.51 -13.20 -8.24
C LEU A 62 -11.12 -13.64 -7.78
N SER A 63 -10.54 -12.92 -6.84
CA SER A 63 -9.23 -13.27 -6.30
C SER A 63 -9.12 -12.83 -4.83
N TYR A 64 -8.24 -13.50 -4.09
CA TYR A 64 -8.03 -13.25 -2.67
C TYR A 64 -6.59 -12.82 -2.42
N GLY A 65 -6.39 -11.91 -1.46
CA GLY A 65 -5.09 -11.71 -0.85
C GLY A 65 -4.71 -12.92 0.02
N PHE A 66 -3.44 -13.03 0.38
CA PHE A 66 -3.01 -14.05 1.33
C PHE A 66 -3.68 -13.81 2.70
N PRO A 67 -4.32 -14.81 3.33
CA PRO A 67 -4.95 -14.65 4.64
C PRO A 67 -3.96 -14.17 5.71
N MET A 68 -4.31 -13.15 6.45
CA MET A 68 -3.42 -12.53 7.44
C MET A 68 -3.86 -12.91 8.86
N GLY A 69 -2.92 -13.43 9.66
CA GLY A 69 -3.18 -13.87 11.03
C GLY A 69 -2.20 -14.97 11.47
N LYS A 70 -2.60 -15.77 12.47
CA LYS A 70 -1.74 -16.84 13.00
C LYS A 70 -1.67 -18.02 12.02
N PRO A 71 -0.46 -18.52 11.70
CA PRO A 71 -0.27 -19.60 10.70
C PRO A 71 -1.12 -20.85 10.97
N LYS A 72 -1.40 -21.18 12.22
CA LYS A 72 -2.22 -22.35 12.60
C LYS A 72 -3.66 -22.34 12.05
N TYR A 73 -4.17 -21.16 11.67
CA TYR A 73 -5.51 -20.99 11.08
C TYR A 73 -5.50 -20.89 9.56
N LEU A 74 -4.31 -20.87 8.94
CA LEU A 74 -4.17 -20.66 7.50
C LEU A 74 -4.93 -21.71 6.67
N LYS A 75 -4.82 -22.98 7.05
CA LYS A 75 -5.50 -24.06 6.34
C LYS A 75 -7.01 -23.89 6.32
N GLU A 76 -7.62 -23.63 7.46
CA GLU A 76 -9.07 -23.45 7.59
C GLU A 76 -9.55 -22.22 6.79
N ALA A 77 -8.77 -21.15 6.80
CA ALA A 77 -9.08 -19.93 6.06
C ALA A 77 -9.02 -20.17 4.54
N VAL A 78 -7.98 -20.85 4.04
CA VAL A 78 -7.84 -21.17 2.62
C VAL A 78 -8.92 -22.16 2.16
N ASP A 79 -9.24 -23.19 2.95
CA ASP A 79 -10.34 -24.11 2.64
C ASP A 79 -11.68 -23.37 2.54
N ALA A 80 -11.95 -22.45 3.46
CA ALA A 80 -13.17 -21.63 3.44
C ALA A 80 -13.27 -20.73 2.20
N LEU A 81 -12.16 -20.11 1.78
CA LEU A 81 -12.09 -19.31 0.55
C LEU A 81 -12.27 -20.18 -0.70
N TYR A 82 -11.72 -21.39 -0.70
CA TYR A 82 -11.90 -22.34 -1.79
C TYR A 82 -13.38 -22.74 -1.95
N GLU A 83 -14.05 -23.12 -0.85
CA GLU A 83 -15.49 -23.46 -0.88
C GLU A 83 -16.34 -22.24 -1.28
N TYR A 84 -16.01 -21.03 -0.80
CA TYR A 84 -16.68 -19.81 -1.24
C TYR A 84 -16.56 -19.60 -2.76
N SER A 85 -15.38 -19.86 -3.35
CA SER A 85 -15.18 -19.78 -4.81
C SER A 85 -16.04 -20.80 -5.56
N LYS A 86 -16.16 -22.05 -5.04
CA LYS A 86 -17.01 -23.11 -5.61
C LYS A 86 -18.49 -22.72 -5.60
N GLU A 87 -18.97 -22.17 -4.48
CA GLU A 87 -20.36 -21.68 -4.37
C GLU A 87 -20.64 -20.59 -5.39
N LYS A 88 -19.68 -19.70 -5.62
CA LYS A 88 -19.74 -18.65 -6.64
C LYS A 88 -19.53 -19.17 -8.07
N LYS A 89 -19.19 -20.44 -8.27
CA LYS A 89 -18.82 -21.04 -9.56
C LYS A 89 -17.66 -20.28 -10.21
N ARG A 90 -16.67 -19.88 -9.44
CA ARG A 90 -15.48 -19.14 -9.87
C ARG A 90 -14.22 -19.94 -9.61
N LYS A 91 -13.18 -19.68 -10.42
CA LYS A 91 -11.86 -20.24 -10.20
C LYS A 91 -11.29 -19.68 -8.88
N PHE A 92 -10.78 -20.57 -8.02
CA PHE A 92 -10.02 -20.12 -6.86
C PHE A 92 -8.64 -19.61 -7.31
N GLN A 93 -8.30 -18.40 -6.92
CA GLN A 93 -6.99 -17.81 -7.18
C GLN A 93 -6.65 -16.79 -6.11
N MET A 94 -5.35 -16.60 -5.89
CA MET A 94 -4.80 -15.61 -4.97
C MET A 94 -3.88 -14.66 -5.74
N HIS A 95 -3.73 -13.44 -5.24
CA HIS A 95 -2.85 -12.42 -5.83
C HIS A 95 -1.87 -11.88 -4.79
N ASN A 96 -0.78 -11.29 -5.27
CA ASN A 96 0.25 -10.64 -4.46
C ASN A 96 0.83 -11.53 -3.34
N VAL A 97 0.88 -12.85 -3.59
CA VAL A 97 1.45 -13.83 -2.67
C VAL A 97 2.97 -13.79 -2.76
N THR A 98 3.65 -13.54 -1.64
CA THR A 98 5.11 -13.52 -1.60
C THR A 98 5.70 -14.94 -1.63
N PRO A 99 7.00 -15.11 -1.97
CA PRO A 99 7.63 -16.43 -1.94
C PRO A 99 7.53 -17.12 -0.57
N GLU A 100 7.64 -16.36 0.52
CA GLU A 100 7.55 -16.87 1.90
C GLU A 100 6.11 -17.32 2.21
N GLN A 101 5.12 -16.56 1.79
CA GLN A 101 3.71 -16.92 1.94
C GLN A 101 3.37 -18.15 1.09
N PHE A 102 3.91 -18.22 -0.13
CA PHE A 102 3.73 -19.38 -0.98
C PHE A 102 4.34 -20.65 -0.35
N ALA A 103 5.50 -20.56 0.29
CA ALA A 103 6.10 -21.70 0.98
C ALA A 103 5.16 -22.29 2.05
N LEU A 104 4.44 -21.43 2.80
CA LEU A 104 3.43 -21.88 3.76
C LEU A 104 2.24 -22.59 3.09
N LEU A 105 1.80 -22.10 1.93
CA LEU A 105 0.75 -22.78 1.16
C LEU A 105 1.21 -24.13 0.62
N GLU A 106 2.45 -24.22 0.16
CA GLU A 106 3.03 -25.47 -0.37
C GLU A 106 3.22 -26.54 0.71
N GLU A 107 3.53 -26.15 1.95
CA GLU A 107 3.54 -27.07 3.09
C GLU A 107 2.17 -27.69 3.36
N ILE A 108 1.10 -26.91 3.22
CA ILE A 108 -0.28 -27.34 3.51
C ILE A 108 -0.90 -28.07 2.32
N TYR A 109 -0.59 -27.66 1.11
CA TYR A 109 -1.20 -28.13 -0.15
C TYR A 109 -0.13 -28.46 -1.21
N PRO A 110 0.72 -29.48 -1.00
CA PRO A 110 1.84 -29.78 -1.88
C PRO A 110 1.40 -29.97 -3.35
N GLY A 111 2.00 -29.20 -4.27
CA GLY A 111 1.76 -29.31 -5.71
C GLY A 111 0.33 -28.97 -6.17
N ARG A 112 -0.47 -28.30 -5.33
CA ARG A 112 -1.87 -27.98 -5.67
C ARG A 112 -2.02 -26.62 -6.35
N PHE A 113 -1.03 -25.74 -6.31
CA PHE A 113 -1.08 -24.41 -6.88
C PHE A 113 -0.18 -24.28 -8.12
N GLN A 114 -0.70 -23.58 -9.10
CA GLN A 114 0.07 -23.10 -10.23
C GLN A 114 0.47 -21.64 -9.97
N ILE A 115 1.77 -21.33 -10.12
CA ILE A 115 2.31 -19.99 -9.89
C ILE A 115 2.40 -19.23 -11.20
N GLU A 116 1.99 -17.96 -11.15
CA GLU A 116 2.25 -16.98 -12.20
C GLU A 116 3.05 -15.82 -11.58
N TYR A 117 4.28 -15.61 -12.06
CA TYR A 117 5.12 -14.52 -11.57
C TYR A 117 4.84 -13.24 -12.35
N ARG A 118 4.39 -12.21 -11.63
CA ARG A 118 4.05 -10.89 -12.17
C ARG A 118 5.03 -9.83 -11.66
N ARG A 119 6.08 -9.55 -12.44
CA ARG A 119 7.12 -8.55 -12.07
C ARG A 119 6.56 -7.15 -11.89
N ASP A 120 5.52 -6.79 -12.64
CA ASP A 120 4.94 -5.45 -12.64
C ASP A 120 4.19 -5.12 -11.35
N TYR A 121 3.82 -6.13 -10.56
CA TYR A 121 3.19 -5.97 -9.25
C TYR A 121 4.16 -6.01 -8.08
N ALA A 122 5.47 -6.07 -8.35
CA ALA A 122 6.46 -6.15 -7.28
C ALA A 122 6.78 -4.79 -6.68
N ASP A 123 6.72 -4.67 -5.37
CA ASP A 123 7.17 -3.49 -4.63
C ASP A 123 8.68 -3.26 -4.77
N TYR A 124 9.10 -2.00 -4.81
CA TYR A 124 10.51 -1.63 -4.80
C TYR A 124 11.00 -1.45 -3.37
N VAL A 125 11.96 -2.26 -2.96
CA VAL A 125 12.57 -2.19 -1.63
C VAL A 125 13.92 -1.50 -1.70
N TYR A 126 14.13 -0.48 -0.87
CA TYR A 126 15.36 0.27 -0.75
C TYR A 126 15.92 0.18 0.67
N GLU A 127 17.23 -0.02 0.79
CA GLU A 127 17.91 0.15 2.07
C GLU A 127 17.91 1.62 2.46
N ALA A 128 17.28 1.95 3.62
CA ALA A 128 17.10 3.32 4.08
C ALA A 128 18.43 4.11 4.17
N GLU A 129 19.50 3.48 4.67
CA GLU A 129 20.81 4.12 4.79
C GLU A 129 21.41 4.46 3.42
N LYS A 130 21.32 3.55 2.44
CA LYS A 130 21.82 3.81 1.07
C LYS A 130 21.00 4.90 0.38
N LEU A 131 19.68 4.90 0.60
CA LEU A 131 18.80 5.92 0.04
C LEU A 131 19.09 7.30 0.67
N ALA A 132 19.29 7.37 1.98
CA ALA A 132 19.62 8.62 2.68
C ALA A 132 20.98 9.20 2.27
N LYS A 133 22.00 8.36 2.13
CA LYS A 133 23.36 8.78 1.76
C LYS A 133 23.55 8.94 0.25
N LEU A 134 22.66 8.38 -0.57
CA LEU A 134 22.78 8.29 -2.04
C LEU A 134 24.19 7.80 -2.45
N SER A 135 24.68 6.77 -1.76
CA SER A 135 26.03 6.24 -1.94
C SER A 135 26.07 5.14 -3.01
N GLY A 136 27.12 5.14 -3.82
CA GLY A 136 27.36 4.15 -4.87
C GLY A 136 26.87 4.58 -6.26
N LYS A 137 27.40 3.88 -7.28
CA LYS A 137 27.18 4.20 -8.71
C LYS A 137 25.70 4.24 -9.10
N LYS A 138 24.88 3.35 -8.53
CA LYS A 138 23.43 3.25 -8.78
C LYS A 138 22.67 4.55 -8.43
N TYR A 139 23.14 5.30 -7.42
CA TYR A 139 22.49 6.51 -6.94
C TYR A 139 23.11 7.81 -7.47
N HIS A 140 24.12 7.74 -8.34
CA HIS A 140 24.83 8.92 -8.84
C HIS A 140 23.90 9.95 -9.49
N GLY A 141 22.96 9.51 -10.34
CA GLY A 141 21.96 10.39 -10.94
C GLY A 141 21.07 11.08 -9.90
N LYS A 142 20.55 10.33 -8.91
CA LYS A 142 19.73 10.91 -7.82
C LYS A 142 20.54 11.91 -6.99
N LYS A 143 21.80 11.62 -6.69
CA LYS A 143 22.70 12.54 -5.97
C LYS A 143 22.94 13.84 -6.74
N ASN A 144 23.11 13.76 -8.06
CA ASN A 144 23.27 14.93 -8.91
C ASN A 144 22.01 15.82 -8.91
N HIS A 145 20.82 15.22 -9.00
CA HIS A 145 19.57 15.97 -8.90
C HIS A 145 19.42 16.66 -7.54
N THR A 146 19.71 15.95 -6.44
CA THR A 146 19.67 16.51 -5.09
C THR A 146 20.67 17.66 -4.93
N ASN A 147 21.90 17.52 -5.43
CA ASN A 147 22.91 18.57 -5.36
C ASN A 147 22.51 19.80 -6.21
N LYS A 148 21.94 19.58 -7.39
CA LYS A 148 21.41 20.66 -8.23
C LYS A 148 20.29 21.42 -7.53
N PHE A 149 19.34 20.70 -6.91
CA PHE A 149 18.26 21.31 -6.13
C PHE A 149 18.83 22.18 -4.98
N LYS A 150 19.73 21.63 -4.17
CA LYS A 150 20.34 22.36 -3.06
C LYS A 150 21.13 23.61 -3.50
N LYS A 151 21.73 23.57 -4.69
CA LYS A 151 22.43 24.72 -5.27
C LYS A 151 21.46 25.80 -5.75
N LEU A 152 20.33 25.41 -6.33
CA LEU A 152 19.32 26.35 -6.82
C LEU A 152 18.49 26.97 -5.68
N TYR A 153 18.25 26.20 -4.61
CA TYR A 153 17.44 26.61 -3.47
C TYR A 153 18.24 26.47 -2.17
N PRO A 154 19.21 27.36 -1.89
CA PRO A 154 20.11 27.24 -0.72
C PRO A 154 19.35 27.30 0.61
N ASN A 155 18.18 27.95 0.65
CA ASN A 155 17.34 28.10 1.82
C ASN A 155 16.23 27.04 1.90
N TRP A 156 16.41 25.87 1.24
CA TRP A 156 15.44 24.77 1.34
C TRP A 156 15.35 24.26 2.79
N GLN A 157 14.14 23.79 3.16
CA GLN A 157 13.85 23.27 4.49
C GLN A 157 13.13 21.94 4.37
N TYR A 158 13.41 21.05 5.32
CA TYR A 158 12.67 19.82 5.54
C TYR A 158 11.89 19.91 6.83
N GLU A 159 10.61 19.55 6.79
CA GLU A 159 9.71 19.50 7.94
C GLU A 159 9.07 18.12 8.01
N ARG A 160 8.68 17.70 9.22
CA ARG A 160 7.76 16.57 9.34
C ARG A 160 6.35 17.02 9.01
N LEU A 161 5.58 16.16 8.34
CA LEU A 161 4.16 16.40 8.12
C LEU A 161 3.44 16.50 9.48
N ASN A 162 2.64 17.53 9.63
CA ASN A 162 1.89 17.84 10.85
C ASN A 162 0.70 18.75 10.53
N ASP A 163 -0.10 19.10 11.56
CA ASP A 163 -1.31 19.92 11.41
C ASP A 163 -1.09 21.31 10.83
N SER A 164 0.10 21.88 11.03
CA SER A 164 0.40 23.23 10.54
C SER A 164 0.77 23.29 9.07
N ASN A 165 1.20 22.14 8.46
CA ASN A 165 1.66 22.11 7.07
C ASN A 165 0.89 21.15 6.17
N VAL A 166 0.01 20.29 6.72
CA VAL A 166 -0.77 19.32 5.92
C VAL A 166 -1.70 20.00 4.91
N GLU A 167 -2.30 21.13 5.28
CA GLU A 167 -3.17 21.87 4.35
C GLU A 167 -2.40 22.45 3.18
N GLU A 168 -1.18 22.94 3.38
CA GLU A 168 -0.33 23.41 2.29
C GLU A 168 0.06 22.26 1.34
N CYS A 169 0.34 21.07 1.89
CA CYS A 169 0.58 19.86 1.07
C CYS A 169 -0.66 19.50 0.24
N PHE A 170 -1.85 19.58 0.86
CA PHE A 170 -3.11 19.32 0.18
C PHE A 170 -3.35 20.30 -0.98
N GLN A 171 -3.15 21.59 -0.75
CA GLN A 171 -3.27 22.62 -1.78
C GLN A 171 -2.24 22.46 -2.89
N MET A 172 -1.02 22.07 -2.56
CA MET A 172 0.01 21.74 -3.55
C MET A 172 -0.39 20.54 -4.41
N ALA A 173 -0.91 19.47 -3.81
CA ALA A 173 -1.40 18.30 -4.53
C ALA A 173 -2.57 18.65 -5.49
N LEU A 174 -3.50 19.49 -5.05
CA LEU A 174 -4.59 19.99 -5.92
C LEU A 174 -4.07 20.78 -7.12
N LYS A 175 -3.11 21.68 -6.91
CA LYS A 175 -2.48 22.44 -8.01
C LYS A 175 -1.78 21.50 -8.98
N TRP A 176 -1.09 20.49 -8.47
CA TRP A 176 -0.40 19.47 -9.30
C TRP A 176 -1.42 18.66 -10.11
N ARG A 177 -2.52 18.21 -9.48
CA ARG A 177 -3.63 17.50 -10.14
C ARG A 177 -4.16 18.28 -11.35
N ASN A 178 -4.46 19.57 -11.16
CA ASN A 178 -5.01 20.43 -12.20
C ASN A 178 -4.01 20.65 -13.35
N LYS A 179 -2.72 20.85 -13.00
CA LYS A 179 -1.65 21.08 -13.98
C LYS A 179 -1.38 19.87 -14.87
N ASN A 180 -1.54 18.65 -14.34
CA ASN A 180 -1.18 17.41 -15.03
C ASN A 180 -2.39 16.65 -15.62
N GLY A 181 -3.58 17.28 -15.66
CA GLY A 181 -4.75 16.70 -16.31
C GLY A 181 -5.23 15.38 -15.70
N CYS A 182 -4.99 15.17 -14.39
CA CYS A 182 -5.32 13.91 -13.73
C CYS A 182 -6.84 13.58 -13.78
N GLY A 183 -7.70 14.57 -14.02
CA GLY A 183 -9.14 14.33 -14.17
C GLY A 183 -9.54 13.58 -15.44
N GLU A 184 -8.69 13.57 -16.46
CA GLU A 184 -8.93 12.93 -17.75
C GLU A 184 -8.38 11.49 -17.81
N ASP A 185 -7.49 11.13 -16.87
CA ASP A 185 -6.84 9.83 -16.77
C ASP A 185 -7.35 9.10 -15.50
N PRO A 186 -8.13 8.02 -15.61
CA PRO A 186 -8.73 7.33 -14.45
C PRO A 186 -7.68 6.82 -13.45
N GLU A 187 -6.53 6.32 -13.90
CA GLU A 187 -5.48 5.80 -13.05
C GLU A 187 -4.82 6.92 -12.24
N LYS A 188 -4.38 7.99 -12.92
CA LYS A 188 -3.83 9.18 -12.24
C LYS A 188 -4.83 9.85 -11.32
N ASN A 189 -6.12 9.82 -11.68
CA ASN A 189 -7.18 10.36 -10.82
C ASN A 189 -7.33 9.51 -9.55
N SER A 190 -7.27 8.19 -9.64
CA SER A 190 -7.31 7.28 -8.49
C SER A 190 -6.13 7.50 -7.56
N GLU A 191 -4.90 7.55 -8.08
CA GLU A 191 -3.69 7.85 -7.31
C GLU A 191 -3.79 9.21 -6.61
N MET A 192 -4.29 10.23 -7.30
CA MET A 192 -4.45 11.55 -6.71
C MET A 192 -5.53 11.58 -5.63
N CYS A 193 -6.63 10.85 -5.81
CA CYS A 193 -7.65 10.69 -4.78
C CYS A 193 -7.08 9.99 -3.53
N VAL A 194 -6.29 8.94 -3.70
CA VAL A 194 -5.59 8.26 -2.61
C VAL A 194 -4.65 9.23 -1.89
N THR A 195 -3.84 9.99 -2.64
CA THR A 195 -2.91 10.98 -2.06
C THR A 195 -3.65 12.06 -1.24
N LEU A 196 -4.72 12.64 -1.78
CA LEU A 196 -5.51 13.65 -1.08
C LEU A 196 -6.21 13.09 0.17
N ASN A 197 -6.74 11.87 0.11
CA ASN A 197 -7.34 11.21 1.27
C ASN A 197 -6.28 10.82 2.31
N SER A 198 -5.08 10.41 1.90
CA SER A 198 -3.96 10.17 2.81
C SER A 198 -3.61 11.42 3.62
N LEU A 199 -3.58 12.61 2.98
CA LEU A 199 -3.34 13.87 3.68
C LEU A 199 -4.48 14.23 4.64
N ARG A 200 -5.74 14.03 4.24
CA ARG A 200 -6.90 14.31 5.10
C ARG A 200 -6.98 13.42 6.33
N LEU A 201 -6.59 12.16 6.18
CA LEU A 201 -6.74 11.11 7.18
C LEU A 201 -5.39 10.70 7.79
N TYR A 202 -4.35 11.55 7.68
CA TYR A 202 -3.00 11.15 8.06
C TYR A 202 -2.88 10.79 9.55
N LYS A 203 -3.66 11.42 10.42
CA LYS A 203 -3.71 11.10 11.85
C LYS A 203 -4.49 9.80 12.11
N GLU A 204 -5.69 9.72 11.54
CA GLU A 204 -6.58 8.57 11.73
C GLU A 204 -5.94 7.28 11.22
N LEU A 205 -5.21 7.37 10.10
CA LEU A 205 -4.48 6.25 9.51
C LEU A 205 -3.08 6.04 10.11
N ASP A 206 -2.64 6.91 11.05
CA ASP A 206 -1.30 6.84 11.67
C ASP A 206 -0.17 6.93 10.63
N LEU A 207 -0.37 7.79 9.63
CA LEU A 207 0.62 8.00 8.57
C LEU A 207 1.73 8.95 9.00
N ARG A 208 2.90 8.74 8.42
CA ARG A 208 4.09 9.59 8.61
C ARG A 208 4.45 10.25 7.30
N GLY A 209 4.91 11.48 7.37
CA GLY A 209 5.27 12.21 6.16
C GLY A 209 6.41 13.19 6.37
N GLY A 210 6.96 13.62 5.24
CA GLY A 210 7.94 14.68 5.16
C GLY A 210 7.55 15.72 4.11
N VAL A 211 7.86 16.96 4.38
CA VAL A 211 7.53 18.12 3.54
C VAL A 211 8.82 18.84 3.18
N LEU A 212 8.97 19.18 1.93
CA LEU A 212 10.10 19.95 1.42
C LEU A 212 9.65 21.34 1.03
N ARG A 213 10.32 22.37 1.58
CA ARG A 213 10.08 23.76 1.19
C ARG A 213 11.27 24.32 0.41
N ALA A 214 10.94 25.18 -0.56
CA ALA A 214 11.87 26.04 -1.23
C ALA A 214 11.27 27.44 -1.36
N GLU A 215 12.01 28.48 -1.03
CA GLU A 215 11.55 29.86 -1.09
C GLU A 215 10.22 30.08 -0.32
N GLY A 216 10.09 29.41 0.85
CA GLY A 216 8.91 29.49 1.71
C GLY A 216 7.70 28.66 1.25
N ASN A 217 7.71 28.08 0.04
CA ASN A 217 6.60 27.29 -0.51
C ASN A 217 6.83 25.80 -0.36
N VAL A 218 5.78 25.04 -0.16
CA VAL A 218 5.81 23.57 -0.26
C VAL A 218 6.03 23.18 -1.72
N VAL A 219 7.12 22.46 -2.01
CA VAL A 219 7.49 22.03 -3.37
C VAL A 219 7.43 20.52 -3.56
N ALA A 220 7.48 19.76 -2.46
CA ALA A 220 7.28 18.31 -2.48
C ALA A 220 6.86 17.82 -1.09
N PHE A 221 6.19 16.69 -1.05
CA PHE A 221 5.96 15.91 0.17
C PHE A 221 5.98 14.43 -0.13
N SER A 222 6.15 13.62 0.90
CA SER A 222 5.92 12.18 0.87
C SER A 222 5.13 11.78 2.09
N ILE A 223 4.32 10.73 1.96
CA ILE A 223 3.50 10.19 3.04
C ILE A 223 3.56 8.67 3.00
N GLY A 224 3.61 8.02 4.15
CA GLY A 224 3.73 6.58 4.21
C GLY A 224 3.24 5.98 5.51
N GLU A 225 3.08 4.67 5.51
CA GLU A 225 2.66 3.85 6.64
C GLU A 225 3.79 2.92 7.08
N PRO A 226 4.07 2.77 8.38
CA PRO A 226 4.98 1.73 8.87
C PRO A 226 4.42 0.33 8.59
N VAL A 227 5.26 -0.55 8.04
CA VAL A 227 4.93 -1.96 7.82
C VAL A 227 6.11 -2.82 8.27
N SER A 228 5.91 -3.66 9.31
CA SER A 228 6.97 -4.44 9.89
C SER A 228 8.19 -3.57 10.27
N ASP A 229 9.38 -3.84 9.72
CA ASP A 229 10.62 -3.07 9.88
C ASP A 229 10.84 -2.04 8.76
N CYS A 230 9.82 -1.82 7.92
CA CYS A 230 9.84 -0.95 6.75
C CYS A 230 8.94 0.28 6.90
N LEU A 231 9.10 1.22 5.99
CA LEU A 231 8.13 2.29 5.72
C LEU A 231 7.65 2.13 4.27
N LEU A 232 6.37 1.81 4.11
CA LEU A 232 5.70 1.90 2.82
C LEU A 232 5.35 3.37 2.56
N TYR A 233 5.80 3.92 1.46
CA TYR A 233 5.46 5.30 1.09
C TYR A 233 5.07 5.38 -0.39
N THR A 234 4.18 6.32 -0.69
CA THR A 234 3.89 6.76 -2.04
C THR A 234 4.47 8.16 -2.23
N SER A 235 5.10 8.38 -3.36
CA SER A 235 5.54 9.71 -3.80
C SER A 235 4.85 9.97 -5.12
N PRO A 236 4.09 11.05 -5.28
CA PRO A 236 3.68 11.47 -6.61
C PRO A 236 4.94 11.78 -7.40
N SER A 237 5.21 10.96 -8.37
CA SER A 237 6.36 11.11 -9.29
C SER A 237 6.05 12.11 -10.37
#